data_3869f09779ba47b6ea081b77a9792b3e
#
_entry.id   3869f09779ba47b6ea081b77a9792b3e
#
_cell.length_a   1.000
_cell.length_b   1.000
_cell.length_c   1.000
_cell.angle_alpha   90.00
_cell.angle_beta   90.00
_cell.angle_gamma   90.00
#
_symmetry.space_group_name_H-M   'P 1'
#
loop_
_entity.id
_entity.type
_entity.pdbx_description
1 polymer ?
#
loop_
_entity_poly.entity_id
_entity_poly.type
_entity_poly.pdbx_seq_one_letter_code
_entity_poly.pdbx_strand_id
1 'polypeptide(L)' 'MTYDEAFALLRKYNSEPFHITHALTVSNVMRRMADELGYGDEADFWAVVGLLHDIDFERWPTEHCKKCVDLLREGGAD' A
#
# COMPACT_ATOMS: atom_id res chain seq x y z
N MET A 1 -2.67 10.84 -3.64
CA MET A 1 -3.53 9.62 -3.60
C MET A 1 -4.16 9.52 -2.23
N THR A 2 -5.48 9.36 -2.18
CA THR A 2 -6.18 9.13 -0.92
C THR A 2 -6.08 7.68 -0.51
N TYR A 3 -6.40 7.39 0.76
CA TYR A 3 -6.43 6.02 1.25
C TYR A 3 -7.44 5.17 0.45
N ASP A 4 -8.62 5.72 0.17
CA ASP A 4 -9.63 4.98 -0.58
C ASP A 4 -9.18 4.67 -2.00
N GLU A 5 -8.50 5.60 -2.65
CA GLU A 5 -7.92 5.38 -3.98
C GLU A 5 -6.84 4.30 -3.92
N ALA A 6 -6.01 4.32 -2.89
CA ALA A 6 -4.97 3.32 -2.69
C ALA A 6 -5.57 1.93 -2.48
N PHE A 7 -6.63 1.84 -1.69
CA PHE A 7 -7.30 0.56 -1.45
C PHE A 7 -7.92 0.01 -2.73
N ALA A 8 -8.53 0.87 -3.53
CA ALA A 8 -9.11 0.45 -4.82
C ALA A 8 -8.00 -0.07 -5.76
N LEU A 9 -6.86 0.61 -5.78
CA LEU A 9 -5.72 0.18 -6.60
C LEU A 9 -5.19 -1.17 -6.12
N LEU A 10 -5.07 -1.36 -4.82
CA LEU A 10 -4.64 -2.63 -4.25
C LEU A 10 -5.55 -3.77 -4.72
N ARG A 11 -6.86 -3.58 -4.64
CA ARG A 11 -7.83 -4.61 -5.02
C ARG A 11 -7.85 -4.87 -6.51
N LYS A 12 -7.45 -3.91 -7.33
CA LYS A 12 -7.36 -4.10 -8.77
C LYS A 12 -6.33 -5.16 -9.12
N TYR A 13 -5.23 -5.22 -8.37
CA TYR A 13 -4.11 -6.12 -8.65
C TYR A 13 -3.97 -7.28 -7.68
N ASN A 14 -4.77 -7.33 -6.63
CA ASN A 14 -4.69 -8.38 -5.61
C ASN A 14 -6.10 -8.81 -5.22
N SER A 15 -6.42 -10.06 -5.47
CA SER A 15 -7.73 -10.62 -5.17
C SER A 15 -7.73 -11.59 -3.99
N GLU A 16 -6.56 -12.09 -3.59
CA GLU A 16 -6.46 -13.04 -2.49
C GLU A 16 -6.75 -12.35 -1.15
N PRO A 17 -7.73 -12.85 -0.37
CA PRO A 17 -8.04 -12.23 0.93
C PRO A 17 -6.84 -12.16 1.86
N PHE A 18 -5.94 -13.14 1.80
CA PHE A 18 -4.73 -13.13 2.61
C PHE A 18 -3.85 -11.91 2.30
N HIS A 19 -3.67 -11.60 1.02
CA HIS A 19 -2.85 -10.46 0.62
C HIS A 19 -3.50 -9.14 1.03
N ILE A 20 -4.81 -9.05 0.91
CA ILE A 20 -5.55 -7.86 1.33
C ILE A 20 -5.43 -7.66 2.84
N THR A 21 -5.62 -8.73 3.61
CA THR A 21 -5.50 -8.68 5.07
C THR A 21 -4.10 -8.26 5.49
N HIS A 22 -3.08 -8.83 4.86
CA HIS A 22 -1.69 -8.47 5.15
C HIS A 22 -1.44 -6.98 4.88
N ALA A 23 -1.90 -6.50 3.73
CA ALA A 23 -1.73 -5.09 3.37
C ALA A 23 -2.41 -4.16 4.38
N LEU A 24 -3.61 -4.51 4.81
CA LEU A 24 -4.33 -3.72 5.82
C LEU A 24 -3.59 -3.72 7.16
N THR A 25 -3.03 -4.86 7.54
CA THR A 25 -2.28 -4.97 8.78
C THR A 25 -1.05 -4.08 8.75
N VAL A 26 -0.27 -4.14 7.67
CA VAL A 26 0.93 -3.30 7.51
C VAL A 26 0.55 -1.83 7.47
N SER A 27 -0.54 -1.49 6.79
CA SER A 27 -1.05 -0.12 6.72
C SER A 27 -1.33 0.43 8.11
N ASN A 28 -2.01 -0.36 8.96
CA ASN A 28 -2.34 0.05 10.32
C ASN A 28 -1.09 0.21 11.19
N VAL A 29 -0.13 -0.69 11.04
CA VAL A 29 1.15 -0.59 11.76
C VAL A 29 1.89 0.66 11.37
N MET A 30 1.95 0.97 10.07
CA MET A 30 2.64 2.16 9.57
C MET A 30 1.98 3.44 10.09
N ARG A 31 0.65 3.49 10.10
CA ARG A 31 -0.09 4.63 10.63
C ARG A 31 0.26 4.86 12.11
N ARG A 32 0.28 3.78 12.88
CA ARG A 32 0.60 3.86 14.29
C ARG A 32 2.04 4.29 14.53
N MET A 33 2.96 3.78 13.71
CA MET A 33 4.37 4.19 13.81
C MET A 33 4.54 5.68 13.55
N ALA A 34 3.82 6.21 12.57
CA ALA A 34 3.87 7.64 12.29
C ALA A 34 3.45 8.46 13.51
N ASP A 35 2.37 8.06 14.16
CA ASP A 35 1.91 8.76 15.37
C ASP A 35 2.93 8.68 16.50
N GLU A 36 3.49 7.50 16.73
CA GLU A 36 4.44 7.30 17.84
C GLU A 36 5.76 8.01 17.62
N LEU A 37 6.18 8.17 16.37
CA LEU A 37 7.44 8.84 16.03
C LEU A 37 7.29 10.35 15.85
N GLY A 38 6.10 10.89 16.06
CA GLY A 38 5.86 12.31 15.93
C GLY A 38 5.52 12.79 14.53
N TYR A 39 5.16 11.87 13.64
CA TYR A 39 4.77 12.19 12.25
C TYR A 39 3.27 12.02 12.03
N GLY A 40 2.47 12.33 13.08
CA GLY A 40 1.02 12.15 12.98
C GLY A 40 0.38 12.87 11.81
N ASP A 41 0.93 14.00 11.38
CA ASP A 41 0.43 14.72 10.20
C ASP A 41 0.59 13.93 8.92
N GLU A 42 1.49 12.95 8.90
CA GLU A 42 1.76 12.10 7.75
C GLU A 42 1.19 10.70 7.91
N ALA A 43 0.37 10.46 8.93
CA ALA A 43 -0.12 9.11 9.22
C ALA A 43 -0.87 8.49 8.04
N ASP A 44 -1.67 9.29 7.32
CA ASP A 44 -2.37 8.79 6.14
C ASP A 44 -1.41 8.39 5.03
N PHE A 45 -0.36 9.17 4.82
CA PHE A 45 0.66 8.85 3.83
C PHE A 45 1.39 7.55 4.20
N TRP A 46 1.77 7.38 5.46
CA TRP A 46 2.41 6.16 5.92
C TRP A 46 1.50 4.95 5.74
N ALA A 47 0.20 5.13 6.01
CA ALA A 47 -0.78 4.06 5.82
C ALA A 47 -0.90 3.65 4.36
N VAL A 48 -0.89 4.63 3.43
CA VAL A 48 -0.93 4.36 1.99
C VAL A 48 0.33 3.60 1.55
N VAL A 49 1.49 4.01 2.03
CA VAL A 49 2.75 3.32 1.71
C VAL A 49 2.68 1.86 2.18
N GLY A 50 2.22 1.64 3.41
CA GLY A 50 2.07 0.28 3.94
C GLY A 50 1.06 -0.55 3.17
N LEU A 51 -0.04 0.08 2.76
CA LEU A 51 -1.09 -0.61 2.01
C LEU A 51 -0.59 -1.10 0.65
N LEU A 52 0.27 -0.33 0.01
CA LEU A 52 0.71 -0.60 -1.36
C LEU A 52 2.09 -1.24 -1.47
N HIS A 53 2.75 -1.54 -0.34
CA HIS A 53 4.14 -2.01 -0.38
C HIS A 53 4.33 -3.32 -1.16
N ASP A 54 3.33 -4.19 -1.22
CA ASP A 54 3.39 -5.47 -1.92
C ASP A 54 2.35 -5.55 -3.05
N ILE A 55 1.98 -4.39 -3.63
CA ILE A 55 0.91 -4.34 -4.62
C ILE A 55 1.17 -5.25 -5.83
N ASP A 56 2.44 -5.46 -6.18
CA ASP A 56 2.83 -6.24 -7.35
C ASP A 56 3.05 -7.73 -7.05
N PHE A 57 2.93 -8.15 -5.81
CA PHE A 57 3.31 -9.50 -5.41
C PHE A 57 2.46 -10.58 -6.07
N GLU A 58 1.14 -10.39 -6.10
CA GLU A 58 0.21 -11.44 -6.56
C GLU A 58 0.35 -11.74 -8.05
N ARG A 59 0.48 -10.69 -8.87
CA ARG A 59 0.55 -10.84 -10.32
C ARG A 59 1.97 -10.98 -10.85
N TRP A 60 2.93 -10.42 -10.15
CA TRP A 60 4.33 -10.42 -10.60
C TRP A 60 5.27 -10.84 -9.48
N PRO A 61 5.12 -12.08 -8.96
CA PRO A 61 5.92 -12.50 -7.80
C PRO A 61 7.43 -12.50 -8.05
N THR A 62 7.85 -12.70 -9.30
CA THR A 62 9.28 -12.67 -9.65
C THR A 62 9.78 -11.27 -9.97
N GLU A 63 8.88 -10.30 -10.11
CA GLU A 63 9.20 -8.90 -10.41
C GLU A 63 8.78 -7.97 -9.30
N HIS A 64 8.63 -8.52 -8.10
CA HIS A 64 8.26 -7.75 -6.91
C HIS A 64 9.19 -6.56 -6.75
N CYS A 65 8.64 -5.42 -6.40
CA CYS A 65 9.32 -4.13 -6.27
C CYS A 65 9.73 -3.48 -7.60
N LYS A 66 9.71 -4.20 -8.71
CA LYS A 66 9.95 -3.60 -10.03
C LYS A 66 8.66 -3.06 -10.62
N LYS A 67 7.58 -3.83 -10.52
CA LYS A 67 6.28 -3.40 -11.02
C LYS A 67 5.57 -2.43 -10.09
N CYS A 68 5.96 -2.40 -8.84
CA CYS A 68 5.34 -1.54 -7.84
C CYS A 68 5.34 -0.08 -8.27
N VAL A 69 6.47 0.43 -8.77
CA VAL A 69 6.58 1.82 -9.20
C VAL A 69 5.60 2.13 -10.33
N ASP A 70 5.53 1.23 -11.32
CA ASP A 70 4.64 1.42 -12.46
C ASP A 70 3.17 1.41 -12.02
N LEU A 71 2.80 0.48 -11.14
CA LEU A 71 1.43 0.37 -10.64
C LEU A 71 1.04 1.58 -9.82
N LEU A 72 1.95 2.10 -9.01
CA LEU A 72 1.69 3.28 -8.20
C LEU A 72 1.51 4.51 -9.08
N ARG A 73 2.29 4.63 -10.15
CA ARG A 73 2.13 5.74 -11.10
C ARG A 73 0.80 5.67 -11.84
N GLU A 74 0.39 4.47 -12.23
CA GLU A 74 -0.92 4.25 -12.86
C GLU A 74 -2.03 4.75 -11.94
N GLY A 75 -1.91 4.51 -10.63
CA GLY A 75 -2.89 4.91 -9.65
C GLY A 75 -2.82 6.38 -9.23
N GLY A 76 -1.86 7.14 -9.76
CA GLY A 76 -1.71 8.55 -9.45
C GLY A 76 -0.81 8.88 -8.28
N ALA A 77 -0.04 7.91 -7.79
CA ALA A 77 0.96 8.16 -6.76
C ALA A 77 2.27 8.62 -7.42
N ASP A 78 2.88 9.61 -6.88
CA ASP A 78 4.16 10.12 -7.40
C ASP A 78 5.33 9.51 -6.67
#